data_bd40b934583378448cfd40b2f852941f
#
_entry.id   bd40b934583378448cfd40b2f852941f
#
_cell.length_a   1.000
_cell.length_b   1.000
_cell.length_c   1.000
_cell.angle_alpha   90.00
_cell.angle_beta   90.00
_cell.angle_gamma   90.00
#
_symmetry.space_group_name_H-M   'P 1'
#
loop_
_entity.id
_entity.type
_entity.pdbx_description
1 polymer ?
#
loop_
_entity_poly.entity_id
_entity_poly.type
_entity_poly.pdbx_seq_one_letter_code
_entity_poly.pdbx_strand_id
1 'polypeptide(L)'
;VFIPDDLFFFNNYNLIDTAKFYQSFYKDFDLEFVKNEAKLLKLDISKTISSFSKGMKRQCALLCAIACNTKYLFFDETFDGLDPVIRKHFKDLLIKQMTKQDTTIIMTSHNLRELEDICDNLGLLYKGSILFEGDIDNLKTNMIKVQISLKSDFDKNTFKDFEILSYKKIGNIATIIMEDNKNVRNKLSKMNPVILDYLP
;
A
#
# COMPACT_ATOMS: atom_id res chain seq x y z
N VAL A 1 11.00 -14.27 2.73
CA VAL A 1 11.99 -13.19 2.56
C VAL A 1 11.44 -11.92 3.17
N PHE A 2 12.33 -11.11 3.75
CA PHE A 2 12.02 -9.78 4.28
C PHE A 2 12.89 -8.72 3.60
N ILE A 3 12.27 -7.64 3.13
CA ILE A 3 12.95 -6.44 2.64
C ILE A 3 12.64 -5.29 3.60
N PRO A 4 13.64 -4.79 4.35
CA PRO A 4 13.49 -3.64 5.23
C PRO A 4 13.47 -2.33 4.43
N ASP A 5 13.01 -1.24 5.07
CA ASP A 5 13.11 0.12 4.49
C ASP A 5 14.57 0.54 4.25
N ASP A 6 15.45 0.29 5.23
CA ASP A 6 16.88 0.51 5.07
C ASP A 6 17.54 -0.73 4.44
N LEU A 7 17.83 -0.63 3.15
CA LEU A 7 18.43 -1.71 2.38
C LEU A 7 19.93 -1.85 2.65
N PHE A 8 20.36 -3.06 2.96
CA PHE A 8 21.75 -3.42 3.05
C PHE A 8 22.22 -4.20 1.83
N PHE A 9 23.32 -3.80 1.23
CA PHE A 9 24.04 -4.53 0.19
C PHE A 9 25.54 -4.55 0.48
N PHE A 10 26.20 -5.62 0.10
CA PHE A 10 27.67 -5.66 0.16
C PHE A 10 28.26 -4.64 -0.82
N ASN A 11 29.23 -3.85 -0.35
CA ASN A 11 29.75 -2.67 -1.06
C ASN A 11 30.25 -2.96 -2.49
N ASN A 12 30.83 -4.15 -2.71
CA ASN A 12 31.44 -4.52 -3.98
C ASN A 12 30.55 -5.42 -4.83
N TYR A 13 29.31 -5.72 -4.39
CA TYR A 13 28.40 -6.59 -5.12
C TYR A 13 27.64 -5.80 -6.19
N ASN A 14 27.56 -6.38 -7.38
CA ASN A 14 26.58 -6.01 -8.39
C ASN A 14 25.27 -6.81 -8.18
N LEU A 15 24.28 -6.59 -9.06
CA LEU A 15 23.00 -7.29 -8.95
C LEU A 15 23.15 -8.83 -9.09
N ILE A 16 24.02 -9.28 -9.97
CA ILE A 16 24.21 -10.73 -10.19
C ILE A 16 24.92 -11.38 -9.02
N ASP A 17 25.89 -10.71 -8.41
CA ASP A 17 26.58 -11.21 -7.20
C ASP A 17 25.58 -11.32 -6.04
N THR A 18 24.71 -10.29 -5.87
CA THR A 18 23.64 -10.31 -4.87
C THR A 18 22.65 -11.44 -5.15
N ALA A 19 22.22 -11.62 -6.39
CA ALA A 19 21.32 -12.69 -6.78
C ALA A 19 21.92 -14.10 -6.50
N LYS A 20 23.21 -14.31 -6.81
CA LYS A 20 23.92 -15.56 -6.47
C LYS A 20 24.04 -15.77 -4.97
N PHE A 21 24.21 -14.71 -4.20
CA PHE A 21 24.18 -14.80 -2.74
C PHE A 21 22.83 -15.29 -2.25
N TYR A 22 21.69 -14.74 -2.72
CA TYR A 22 20.36 -15.26 -2.40
C TYR A 22 20.18 -16.71 -2.88
N GLN A 23 20.64 -17.05 -4.08
CA GLN A 23 20.57 -18.41 -4.64
C GLN A 23 21.25 -19.45 -3.74
N SER A 24 22.26 -19.07 -2.97
CA SER A 24 22.92 -20.00 -2.04
C SER A 24 22.05 -20.41 -0.83
N PHE A 25 20.99 -19.65 -0.52
CA PHE A 25 20.07 -19.90 0.60
C PHE A 25 18.69 -20.39 0.15
N TYR A 26 18.27 -20.01 -1.08
CA TYR A 26 16.94 -20.30 -1.60
C TYR A 26 17.03 -21.28 -2.76
N LYS A 27 16.59 -22.54 -2.52
CA LYS A 27 16.72 -23.64 -3.48
C LYS A 27 16.04 -23.36 -4.82
N ASP A 28 14.89 -22.70 -4.78
CA ASP A 28 14.05 -22.43 -5.96
C ASP A 28 14.27 -21.02 -6.54
N PHE A 29 15.46 -20.44 -6.26
CA PHE A 29 15.81 -19.09 -6.72
C PHE A 29 15.94 -19.03 -8.25
N ASP A 30 15.22 -18.12 -8.88
CA ASP A 30 15.23 -17.92 -10.34
C ASP A 30 16.22 -16.81 -10.75
N LEU A 31 17.46 -17.20 -11.03
CA LEU A 31 18.49 -16.26 -11.51
C LEU A 31 18.20 -15.70 -12.90
N GLU A 32 17.55 -16.48 -13.77
CA GLU A 32 17.22 -16.04 -15.13
C GLU A 32 16.11 -14.97 -15.09
N PHE A 33 15.14 -15.10 -14.18
CA PHE A 33 14.17 -14.06 -13.92
C PHE A 33 14.87 -12.73 -13.57
N VAL A 34 15.84 -12.73 -12.65
CA VAL A 34 16.57 -11.51 -12.27
C VAL A 34 17.29 -10.87 -13.46
N LYS A 35 17.94 -11.66 -14.31
CA LYS A 35 18.63 -11.15 -15.50
C LYS A 35 17.68 -10.54 -16.52
N ASN A 36 16.56 -11.21 -16.78
CA ASN A 36 15.57 -10.76 -17.74
C ASN A 36 14.90 -9.46 -17.29
N GLU A 37 14.50 -9.39 -16.04
CA GLU A 37 13.87 -8.20 -15.45
C GLU A 37 14.88 -7.03 -15.36
N ALA A 38 16.13 -7.30 -14.98
CA ALA A 38 17.18 -6.28 -14.98
C ALA A 38 17.38 -5.64 -16.36
N LYS A 39 17.36 -6.46 -17.43
CA LYS A 39 17.44 -5.97 -18.82
C LYS A 39 16.23 -5.10 -19.16
N LEU A 40 15.02 -5.52 -18.79
CA LEU A 40 13.78 -4.79 -19.03
C LEU A 40 13.76 -3.44 -18.30
N LEU A 41 14.21 -3.43 -17.06
CA LEU A 41 14.33 -2.24 -16.20
C LEU A 41 15.57 -1.37 -16.55
N LYS A 42 16.39 -1.80 -17.51
CA LYS A 42 17.63 -1.12 -17.91
C LYS A 42 18.63 -0.93 -16.76
N LEU A 43 18.64 -1.88 -15.82
CA LEU A 43 19.64 -1.89 -14.76
C LEU A 43 20.98 -2.39 -15.31
N ASP A 44 22.04 -1.64 -15.09
CA ASP A 44 23.39 -2.04 -15.52
C ASP A 44 23.96 -3.06 -14.53
N ILE A 45 23.85 -4.34 -14.87
CA ILE A 45 24.31 -5.44 -14.02
C ILE A 45 25.82 -5.52 -13.83
N SER A 46 26.62 -4.72 -14.56
CA SER A 46 28.06 -4.64 -14.40
C SER A 46 28.48 -3.68 -13.26
N LYS A 47 27.60 -2.75 -12.89
CA LYS A 47 27.84 -1.77 -11.83
C LYS A 47 27.55 -2.33 -10.46
N THR A 48 28.30 -1.87 -9.47
CA THR A 48 28.02 -2.17 -8.06
C THR A 48 26.72 -1.49 -7.62
N ILE A 49 25.91 -2.20 -6.79
CA ILE A 49 24.64 -1.68 -6.29
C ILE A 49 24.84 -0.42 -5.44
N SER A 50 26.02 -0.27 -4.78
CA SER A 50 26.37 0.93 -4.02
C SER A 50 26.30 2.21 -4.85
N SER A 51 26.59 2.14 -6.17
CA SER A 51 26.55 3.27 -7.11
C SER A 51 25.15 3.63 -7.61
N PHE A 52 24.12 2.83 -7.31
CA PHE A 52 22.76 3.02 -7.76
C PHE A 52 22.02 4.08 -6.92
N SER A 53 21.01 4.72 -7.54
CA SER A 53 20.06 5.56 -6.81
C SER A 53 19.24 4.74 -5.79
N LYS A 54 18.61 5.41 -4.81
CA LYS A 54 17.72 4.74 -3.83
C LYS A 54 16.66 3.86 -4.55
N GLY A 55 15.99 4.41 -5.57
CA GLY A 55 15.00 3.67 -6.34
C GLY A 55 15.58 2.45 -7.08
N MET A 56 16.77 2.57 -7.72
CA MET A 56 17.42 1.43 -8.37
C MET A 56 17.83 0.34 -7.35
N LYS A 57 18.28 0.73 -6.16
CA LYS A 57 18.58 -0.21 -5.07
C LYS A 57 17.32 -0.98 -4.65
N ARG A 58 16.18 -0.30 -4.52
CA ARG A 58 14.89 -0.94 -4.22
C ARG A 58 14.47 -1.92 -5.34
N GLN A 59 14.67 -1.55 -6.60
CA GLN A 59 14.43 -2.47 -7.72
C GLN A 59 15.28 -3.75 -7.59
N CYS A 60 16.58 -3.62 -7.27
CA CYS A 60 17.46 -4.78 -7.07
C CYS A 60 16.97 -5.68 -5.92
N ALA A 61 16.56 -5.09 -4.78
CA ALA A 61 16.04 -5.83 -3.65
C ALA A 61 14.75 -6.58 -3.99
N LEU A 62 13.79 -5.91 -4.65
CA LEU A 62 12.54 -6.52 -5.11
C LEU A 62 12.76 -7.67 -6.08
N LEU A 63 13.65 -7.51 -7.08
CA LEU A 63 13.97 -8.58 -8.02
C LEU A 63 14.54 -9.81 -7.31
N CYS A 64 15.47 -9.61 -6.38
CA CYS A 64 16.04 -10.72 -5.60
C CYS A 64 14.99 -11.40 -4.71
N ALA A 65 14.09 -10.62 -4.06
CA ALA A 65 13.06 -11.19 -3.20
C ALA A 65 12.03 -12.01 -3.97
N ILE A 66 11.55 -11.50 -5.11
CA ILE A 66 10.61 -12.22 -5.98
C ILE A 66 11.26 -13.48 -6.53
N ALA A 67 12.53 -13.42 -6.96
CA ALA A 67 13.28 -14.56 -7.47
C ALA A 67 13.49 -15.67 -6.45
N CYS A 68 13.35 -15.41 -5.14
CA CYS A 68 13.47 -16.43 -4.11
C CYS A 68 12.34 -17.46 -4.13
N ASN A 69 11.25 -17.20 -4.81
CA ASN A 69 10.10 -18.10 -4.95
C ASN A 69 9.60 -18.66 -3.61
N THR A 70 9.49 -17.82 -2.60
CA THR A 70 9.11 -18.21 -1.24
C THR A 70 7.62 -18.04 -1.00
N LYS A 71 7.09 -18.83 -0.04
CA LYS A 71 5.68 -18.76 0.34
C LYS A 71 5.30 -17.42 0.99
N TYR A 72 6.24 -16.74 1.65
CA TYR A 72 5.99 -15.49 2.35
C TYR A 72 6.99 -14.41 1.93
N LEU A 73 6.48 -13.24 1.55
CA LEU A 73 7.24 -12.03 1.28
C LEU A 73 6.80 -10.93 2.25
N PHE A 74 7.77 -10.30 2.90
CA PHE A 74 7.53 -9.18 3.81
C PHE A 74 8.24 -7.95 3.28
N PHE A 75 7.51 -6.86 3.12
CA PHE A 75 8.02 -5.60 2.56
C PHE A 75 7.74 -4.45 3.52
N ASP A 76 8.81 -3.76 3.95
CA ASP A 76 8.70 -2.60 4.81
C ASP A 76 8.99 -1.33 3.98
N GLU A 77 7.94 -0.51 3.74
CA GLU A 77 7.99 0.72 2.94
C GLU A 77 8.70 0.55 1.57
N THR A 78 8.64 -0.64 0.99
CA THR A 78 9.51 -1.05 -0.13
C THR A 78 9.18 -0.33 -1.43
N PHE A 79 7.95 0.17 -1.60
CA PHE A 79 7.53 0.90 -2.80
C PHE A 79 7.82 2.40 -2.76
N ASP A 80 8.25 2.93 -1.59
CA ASP A 80 8.62 4.33 -1.47
C ASP A 80 9.83 4.67 -2.36
N GLY A 81 9.76 5.82 -3.05
CA GLY A 81 10.83 6.29 -3.94
C GLY A 81 10.95 5.56 -5.28
N LEU A 82 10.02 4.65 -5.61
CA LEU A 82 9.88 4.11 -6.98
C LEU A 82 9.01 5.07 -7.81
N ASP A 83 9.40 5.27 -9.08
CA ASP A 83 8.54 5.99 -10.01
C ASP A 83 7.27 5.18 -10.35
N PRO A 84 6.17 5.85 -10.77
CA PRO A 84 4.88 5.19 -10.97
C PRO A 84 4.91 4.03 -11.98
N VAL A 85 5.73 4.10 -13.03
CA VAL A 85 5.82 3.06 -14.06
C VAL A 85 6.51 1.82 -13.50
N ILE A 86 7.63 2.01 -12.82
CA ILE A 86 8.38 0.94 -12.16
C ILE A 86 7.54 0.31 -11.05
N ARG A 87 6.84 1.13 -10.26
CA ARG A 87 5.92 0.66 -9.22
C ARG A 87 4.86 -0.26 -9.80
N LYS A 88 4.19 0.16 -10.88
CA LYS A 88 3.19 -0.67 -11.57
C LYS A 88 3.78 -1.99 -12.05
N HIS A 89 4.98 -1.95 -12.65
CA HIS A 89 5.66 -3.16 -13.11
C HIS A 89 5.87 -4.17 -11.97
N PHE A 90 6.38 -3.72 -10.81
CA PHE A 90 6.57 -4.59 -9.64
C PHE A 90 5.24 -5.11 -9.07
N LYS A 91 4.18 -4.29 -9.05
CA LYS A 91 2.84 -4.74 -8.68
C LYS A 91 2.38 -5.90 -9.54
N ASP A 92 2.52 -5.78 -10.87
CA ASP A 92 2.15 -6.85 -11.82
C ASP A 92 2.97 -8.13 -11.59
N LEU A 93 4.27 -8.00 -11.24
CA LEU A 93 5.11 -9.15 -10.89
C LEU A 93 4.65 -9.84 -9.59
N LEU A 94 4.29 -9.06 -8.56
CA LEU A 94 3.79 -9.60 -7.29
C LEU A 94 2.44 -10.31 -7.46
N ILE A 95 1.52 -9.75 -8.22
CA ILE A 95 0.23 -10.39 -8.53
C ILE A 95 0.45 -11.73 -9.25
N LYS A 96 1.40 -11.77 -10.20
CA LYS A 96 1.78 -13.03 -10.86
C LYS A 96 2.35 -14.05 -9.88
N GLN A 97 3.15 -13.59 -8.91
CA GLN A 97 3.75 -14.46 -7.90
C GLN A 97 2.67 -15.06 -6.99
N MET A 98 1.71 -14.25 -6.52
CA MET A 98 0.57 -14.71 -5.71
C MET A 98 -0.26 -15.76 -6.44
N THR A 99 -0.57 -15.52 -7.72
CA THR A 99 -1.42 -16.43 -8.52
C THR A 99 -0.74 -17.73 -8.90
N LYS A 100 0.58 -17.73 -9.15
CA LYS A 100 1.29 -18.91 -9.65
C LYS A 100 1.85 -19.80 -8.54
N GLN A 101 2.20 -19.21 -7.40
CA GLN A 101 2.98 -19.89 -6.36
C GLN A 101 2.32 -19.88 -4.98
N ASP A 102 1.07 -19.39 -4.88
CA ASP A 102 0.37 -19.28 -3.59
C ASP A 102 1.18 -18.49 -2.56
N THR A 103 1.86 -17.43 -3.04
CA THR A 103 2.70 -16.58 -2.20
C THR A 103 1.83 -15.59 -1.44
N THR A 104 2.00 -15.53 -0.12
CA THR A 104 1.40 -14.49 0.72
C THR A 104 2.35 -13.30 0.83
N ILE A 105 1.86 -12.11 0.57
CA ILE A 105 2.63 -10.86 0.67
C ILE A 105 2.08 -10.04 1.82
N ILE A 106 2.98 -9.65 2.72
CA ILE A 106 2.68 -8.70 3.81
C ILE A 106 3.53 -7.47 3.58
N MET A 107 2.90 -6.31 3.47
CA MET A 107 3.61 -5.06 3.22
C MET A 107 3.14 -3.94 4.13
N THR A 108 4.07 -3.06 4.49
CA THR A 108 3.75 -1.79 5.15
C THR A 108 3.89 -0.65 4.17
N SER A 109 3.04 0.35 4.31
CA SER A 109 3.17 1.64 3.66
C SER A 109 2.43 2.72 4.45
N HIS A 110 2.95 3.93 4.46
CA HIS A 110 2.23 5.11 4.94
C HIS A 110 1.34 5.73 3.84
N ASN A 111 1.39 5.21 2.62
CA ASN A 111 0.58 5.63 1.48
C ASN A 111 -0.51 4.60 1.16
N LEU A 112 -1.71 4.86 1.63
CA LEU A 112 -2.85 3.94 1.46
C LEU A 112 -3.11 3.57 0.00
N ARG A 113 -2.93 4.52 -0.94
CA ARG A 113 -3.12 4.27 -2.39
C ARG A 113 -2.19 3.20 -2.94
N GLU A 114 -1.04 3.00 -2.33
CA GLU A 114 -0.10 1.94 -2.75
C GLU A 114 -0.63 0.55 -2.39
N LEU A 115 -1.30 0.44 -1.26
CA LEU A 115 -1.87 -0.81 -0.75
C LEU A 115 -3.17 -1.19 -1.46
N GLU A 116 -3.99 -0.19 -1.80
CA GLU A 116 -5.30 -0.39 -2.43
C GLU A 116 -5.29 -1.20 -3.72
N ASP A 117 -4.20 -1.14 -4.47
CA ASP A 117 -4.10 -1.82 -5.77
C ASP A 117 -3.48 -3.23 -5.70
N ILE A 118 -2.98 -3.65 -4.53
CA ILE A 118 -2.26 -4.92 -4.37
C ILE A 118 -2.86 -5.79 -3.28
N CYS A 119 -3.30 -5.16 -2.18
CA CYS A 119 -3.70 -5.87 -0.98
C CYS A 119 -5.19 -6.18 -0.99
N ASP A 120 -5.55 -7.37 -0.54
CA ASP A 120 -6.95 -7.77 -0.31
C ASP A 120 -7.42 -7.29 1.07
N ASN A 121 -6.51 -7.30 2.04
CA ASN A 121 -6.79 -6.93 3.43
C ASN A 121 -5.88 -5.81 3.90
N LEU A 122 -6.39 -4.95 4.76
CA LEU A 122 -5.69 -3.83 5.37
C LEU A 122 -5.77 -3.89 6.88
N GLY A 123 -4.64 -3.62 7.55
CA GLY A 123 -4.58 -3.37 8.99
C GLY A 123 -4.04 -1.98 9.27
N LEU A 124 -4.72 -1.21 10.11
CA LEU A 124 -4.26 0.10 10.56
C LEU A 124 -3.57 -0.04 11.92
N LEU A 125 -2.25 0.15 11.92
CA LEU A 125 -1.44 0.13 13.14
C LEU A 125 -1.33 1.56 13.73
N TYR A 126 -1.71 1.71 15.01
CA TYR A 126 -1.59 2.98 15.71
C TYR A 126 -1.17 2.75 17.17
N LYS A 127 -0.11 3.43 17.61
CA LYS A 127 0.44 3.34 18.97
C LYS A 127 0.64 1.89 19.47
N GLY A 128 1.12 1.01 18.59
CA GLY A 128 1.41 -0.38 18.93
C GLY A 128 0.20 -1.32 19.00
N SER A 129 -0.97 -0.86 18.54
CA SER A 129 -2.19 -1.65 18.48
C SER A 129 -2.81 -1.59 17.10
N ILE A 130 -3.43 -2.68 16.66
CA ILE A 130 -4.25 -2.68 15.44
C ILE A 130 -5.58 -2.03 15.78
N LEU A 131 -5.84 -0.84 15.20
CA LEU A 131 -7.10 -0.13 15.37
C LEU A 131 -8.21 -0.71 14.50
N PHE A 132 -7.84 -1.24 13.37
CA PHE A 132 -8.75 -1.70 12.35
C PHE A 132 -8.05 -2.79 11.55
N GLU A 133 -8.80 -3.81 11.16
CA GLU A 133 -8.40 -4.86 10.25
C GLU A 133 -9.61 -5.27 9.41
N GLY A 134 -9.43 -5.40 8.09
CA GLY A 134 -10.51 -5.81 7.22
C GLY A 134 -10.15 -5.82 5.74
N ASP A 135 -11.09 -6.32 4.99
CA ASP A 135 -11.07 -6.37 3.53
C ASP A 135 -11.19 -4.95 2.95
N ILE A 136 -10.33 -4.62 1.97
CA ILE A 136 -10.25 -3.27 1.38
C ILE A 136 -11.53 -2.90 0.64
N ASP A 137 -12.15 -3.83 -0.08
CA ASP A 137 -13.37 -3.55 -0.84
C ASP A 137 -14.55 -3.30 0.10
N ASN A 138 -14.62 -4.03 1.21
CA ASN A 138 -15.60 -3.78 2.26
C ASN A 138 -15.42 -2.42 2.91
N LEU A 139 -14.17 -1.98 3.10
CA LEU A 139 -13.88 -0.65 3.61
C LEU A 139 -14.36 0.45 2.67
N LYS A 140 -14.03 0.32 1.38
CA LYS A 140 -14.44 1.30 0.35
C LYS A 140 -15.94 1.39 0.20
N THR A 141 -16.65 0.26 0.33
CA THR A 141 -18.10 0.20 0.15
C THR A 141 -18.89 0.61 1.38
N ASN A 142 -18.31 0.44 2.57
CA ASN A 142 -19.00 0.68 3.84
C ASN A 142 -18.66 2.05 4.47
N MET A 143 -17.91 2.89 3.77
CA MET A 143 -17.52 4.21 4.28
C MET A 143 -17.94 5.30 3.31
N ILE A 144 -18.48 6.39 3.87
CA ILE A 144 -18.74 7.61 3.11
C ILE A 144 -18.02 8.80 3.74
N LYS A 145 -17.54 9.65 2.87
CA LYS A 145 -17.03 10.97 3.23
C LYS A 145 -18.03 12.01 2.72
N VAL A 146 -18.56 12.81 3.63
CA VAL A 146 -19.56 13.81 3.29
C VAL A 146 -19.12 15.20 3.72
N GLN A 147 -19.45 16.18 2.89
CA GLN A 147 -19.46 17.58 3.30
C GLN A 147 -20.90 18.01 3.57
N ILE A 148 -21.13 18.55 4.76
CA ILE A 148 -22.46 18.97 5.20
C ILE A 148 -22.42 20.35 5.82
N SER A 149 -23.45 21.14 5.51
CA SER A 149 -23.75 22.41 6.18
C SER A 149 -25.22 22.43 6.56
N LEU A 150 -25.53 22.89 7.75
CA LEU A 150 -26.90 23.03 8.25
C LEU A 150 -27.25 24.52 8.38
N LYS A 151 -28.55 24.81 8.43
CA LYS A 151 -29.06 26.19 8.59
C LYS A 151 -28.76 26.76 9.98
N SER A 152 -28.79 25.90 11.01
CA SER A 152 -28.44 26.24 12.37
C SER A 152 -26.98 25.92 12.64
N ASP A 153 -26.40 26.53 13.66
CA ASP A 153 -25.07 26.12 14.14
C ASP A 153 -25.10 24.68 14.62
N PHE A 154 -24.04 23.95 14.37
CA PHE A 154 -23.93 22.52 14.64
C PHE A 154 -22.49 22.14 15.01
N ASP A 155 -22.35 21.06 15.74
CA ASP A 155 -21.07 20.48 16.15
C ASP A 155 -21.08 18.95 15.95
N LYS A 156 -20.04 18.25 16.44
CA LYS A 156 -19.95 16.80 16.39
C LYS A 156 -21.13 16.10 17.08
N ASN A 157 -21.67 16.68 18.16
CA ASN A 157 -22.78 16.08 18.93
C ASN A 157 -24.10 16.06 18.13
N THR A 158 -24.25 16.96 17.15
CA THR A 158 -25.41 16.98 16.22
C THR A 158 -25.52 15.67 15.44
N PHE A 159 -24.41 14.95 15.29
CA PHE A 159 -24.32 13.70 14.52
C PHE A 159 -24.11 12.47 15.43
N LYS A 160 -24.48 12.52 16.71
CA LYS A 160 -24.28 11.42 17.69
C LYS A 160 -24.93 10.09 17.31
N ASP A 161 -25.95 10.11 16.42
CA ASP A 161 -26.68 8.93 15.95
C ASP A 161 -26.00 8.27 14.74
N PHE A 162 -24.79 8.71 14.37
CA PHE A 162 -23.97 8.21 13.31
C PHE A 162 -22.64 7.67 13.87
N GLU A 163 -22.14 6.58 13.32
CA GLU A 163 -20.81 6.06 13.64
C GLU A 163 -19.74 6.86 12.92
N ILE A 164 -19.25 7.92 13.58
CA ILE A 164 -18.31 8.89 13.01
C ILE A 164 -16.89 8.47 13.33
N LEU A 165 -16.11 8.25 12.27
CA LEU A 165 -14.68 7.99 12.34
C LEU A 165 -13.85 9.27 12.34
N SER A 166 -14.26 10.26 11.56
CA SER A 166 -13.59 11.56 11.51
C SER A 166 -14.60 12.70 11.38
N TYR A 167 -14.34 13.80 12.08
CA TYR A 167 -15.12 15.03 12.01
C TYR A 167 -14.19 16.24 11.96
N LYS A 168 -14.34 17.06 10.95
CA LYS A 168 -13.61 18.33 10.82
C LYS A 168 -14.57 19.40 10.34
N LYS A 169 -14.72 20.50 11.12
CA LYS A 169 -15.53 21.64 10.74
C LYS A 169 -14.65 22.84 10.42
N ILE A 170 -14.92 23.49 9.31
CA ILE A 170 -14.27 24.75 8.88
C ILE A 170 -15.37 25.72 8.50
N GLY A 171 -15.52 26.80 9.28
CA GLY A 171 -16.66 27.71 9.15
C GLY A 171 -17.99 26.96 9.34
N ASN A 172 -18.89 27.05 8.37
CA ASN A 172 -20.21 26.41 8.41
C ASN A 172 -20.25 25.08 7.62
N ILE A 173 -19.10 24.50 7.25
CA ILE A 173 -19.04 23.23 6.54
C ILE A 173 -18.29 22.23 7.39
N ALA A 174 -18.91 21.07 7.67
CA ALA A 174 -18.24 19.93 8.24
C ALA A 174 -17.93 18.89 7.20
N THR A 175 -16.71 18.34 7.24
CA THR A 175 -16.32 17.13 6.52
C THR A 175 -16.36 15.99 7.51
N ILE A 176 -17.15 14.97 7.22
CA ILE A 176 -17.40 13.83 8.11
C ILE A 176 -17.10 12.56 7.37
N ILE A 177 -16.36 11.65 8.00
CA ILE A 177 -16.19 10.27 7.52
C ILE A 177 -16.96 9.37 8.48
N MET A 178 -17.85 8.55 7.95
CA MET A 178 -18.74 7.68 8.72
C MET A 178 -19.05 6.39 7.94
N GLU A 179 -19.57 5.39 8.65
CA GLU A 179 -20.04 4.18 7.99
C GLU A 179 -21.26 4.47 7.08
N ASP A 180 -21.24 3.89 5.87
CA ASP A 180 -22.37 3.95 4.93
C ASP A 180 -23.29 2.74 5.13
N ASN A 181 -24.28 2.90 5.96
CA ASN A 181 -25.36 1.93 6.08
C ASN A 181 -26.62 2.43 5.36
N LYS A 182 -27.52 1.51 5.00
CA LYS A 182 -28.74 1.80 4.21
C LYS A 182 -29.59 2.98 4.71
N ASN A 183 -29.42 3.40 5.97
CA ASN A 183 -30.20 4.46 6.58
C ASN A 183 -29.44 5.79 6.71
N VAL A 184 -28.09 5.81 6.60
CA VAL A 184 -27.26 6.99 6.85
C VAL A 184 -27.57 8.12 5.87
N ARG A 185 -27.59 7.81 4.58
CA ARG A 185 -27.88 8.80 3.53
C ARG A 185 -29.28 9.43 3.71
N ASN A 186 -30.27 8.58 4.05
CA ASN A 186 -31.63 9.06 4.33
C ASN A 186 -31.69 9.93 5.59
N LYS A 187 -30.97 9.57 6.66
CA LYS A 187 -30.90 10.35 7.89
C LYS A 187 -30.26 11.73 7.64
N LEU A 188 -29.12 11.76 6.91
CA LEU A 188 -28.44 13.00 6.54
C LEU A 188 -29.35 13.93 5.71
N SER A 189 -30.08 13.40 4.73
CA SER A 189 -31.02 14.17 3.92
C SER A 189 -32.19 14.73 4.74
N LYS A 190 -32.68 14.00 5.75
CA LYS A 190 -33.74 14.45 6.65
C LYS A 190 -33.34 15.60 7.58
N MET A 191 -32.04 15.86 7.75
CA MET A 191 -31.55 17.01 8.52
C MET A 191 -31.72 18.33 7.77
N ASN A 192 -32.28 18.34 6.58
CA ASN A 192 -32.49 19.52 5.71
C ASN A 192 -31.21 20.35 5.53
N PRO A 193 -30.11 19.71 5.10
CA PRO A 193 -28.83 20.41 4.93
C PRO A 193 -28.91 21.47 3.84
N VAL A 194 -28.13 22.55 4.01
CA VAL A 194 -27.89 23.58 2.99
C VAL A 194 -26.94 23.04 1.94
N ILE A 195 -25.93 22.25 2.37
CA ILE A 195 -24.96 21.54 1.53
C ILE A 195 -24.93 20.09 2.00
N LEU A 196 -24.98 19.16 1.08
CA LEU A 196 -24.75 17.73 1.31
C LEU A 196 -24.10 17.13 0.08
N ASP A 197 -22.78 17.04 0.11
CA ASP A 197 -21.98 16.49 -0.97
C ASP A 197 -21.27 15.21 -0.51
N TYR A 198 -21.35 14.17 -1.32
CA TYR A 198 -20.62 12.92 -1.12
C TYR A 198 -19.29 12.99 -1.86
N LEU A 199 -18.20 12.92 -1.11
CA LEU A 199 -16.84 13.03 -1.67
C LEU A 199 -16.29 11.61 -1.94
N PRO A 200 -15.44 11.49 -2.99
CA PRO A 200 -14.72 10.25 -3.27
C PRO A 200 -13.69 9.93 -2.18
#